data_22a1017b62b8f006f247afd67513b392
#
_entry.id   22a1017b62b8f006f247afd67513b392
#
_cell.length_a   1.000
_cell.length_b   1.000
_cell.length_c   1.000
_cell.angle_alpha   90.00
_cell.angle_beta   90.00
_cell.angle_gamma   90.00
#
_symmetry.space_group_name_H-M   'P 1'
#
loop_
_entity.id
_entity.type
_entity.pdbx_description
1 polymer ?
#
loop_
_entity_poly.entity_id
_entity_poly.type
_entity_poly.pdbx_seq_one_letter_code
_entity_poly.pdbx_strand_id
1 'polypeptide(L)'
;MLDDSTATGQGVNDMKGGDVLVIESLKALQRQRLLENTSITVYFMGDEENAGEPRRVSRGDFIDRAKQHDVALAFESAAGLNSVADARRGASNWKLEVKAKQAHSSGIFKGAYGSIYEAARIVNSFREKLSTQPYLTFSPALFIGGTDVQFNDQPLQGTVTSKANIIAPKTIVFGDLRFLSEEQKERARDTMRMIVADHLPGTDASISFEDAIPSMPPTPGNDSLVKLVNAASVDLGFGEVNPGDPGERGAGDISYVAKYLDCLDGLGASGKGAHAPGETINLSEYPKLIKRSALLIYRLTR
;
A
#
# COMPACT_ATOMS: atom_id res chain seq x y z
N MET A 1 -21.09 -16.32 15.13
CA MET A 1 -21.69 -15.08 15.65
C MET A 1 -21.15 -14.81 17.03
N LEU A 2 -20.77 -13.58 17.33
CA LEU A 2 -20.42 -13.14 18.69
C LEU A 2 -21.66 -12.55 19.40
N ASP A 3 -22.49 -11.85 18.62
CA ASP A 3 -23.79 -11.29 19.01
C ASP A 3 -24.67 -11.14 17.75
N ASP A 4 -25.83 -10.46 17.87
CA ASP A 4 -26.80 -10.27 16.78
C ASP A 4 -26.26 -9.37 15.64
N SER A 5 -25.15 -8.64 15.88
CA SER A 5 -24.58 -7.66 14.95
C SER A 5 -23.17 -7.96 14.52
N THR A 6 -22.50 -8.93 15.14
CA THR A 6 -21.07 -9.20 14.94
C THR A 6 -20.82 -10.67 14.68
N ALA A 7 -20.13 -10.97 13.58
CA ALA A 7 -19.60 -12.29 13.31
C ALA A 7 -18.06 -12.29 13.35
N THR A 8 -17.47 -13.44 13.63
CA THR A 8 -16.03 -13.65 13.59
C THR A 8 -15.68 -14.75 12.58
N GLY A 9 -14.53 -14.61 11.95
CA GLY A 9 -13.99 -15.58 11.01
C GLY A 9 -12.78 -15.00 10.29
N GLN A 10 -11.90 -15.85 9.80
CA GLN A 10 -10.74 -15.42 9.05
C GLN A 10 -11.15 -14.80 7.70
N GLY A 11 -10.69 -13.58 7.42
CA GLY A 11 -10.95 -12.85 6.20
C GLY A 11 -12.41 -12.35 6.09
N VAL A 12 -13.19 -12.33 7.19
CA VAL A 12 -14.60 -11.90 7.12
C VAL A 12 -14.74 -10.40 6.84
N ASN A 13 -13.79 -9.60 7.29
CA ASN A 13 -13.71 -8.18 7.02
C ASN A 13 -12.78 -7.90 5.83
N ASP A 14 -11.67 -8.60 5.75
CA ASP A 14 -10.61 -8.44 4.76
C ASP A 14 -10.42 -9.73 3.94
N MET A 15 -11.12 -9.85 2.74
CA MET A 15 -12.29 -9.02 2.37
C MET A 15 -13.50 -9.88 1.92
N LYS A 16 -13.68 -11.10 2.45
CA LYS A 16 -14.83 -11.98 2.07
C LYS A 16 -16.19 -11.30 2.26
N GLY A 17 -16.30 -10.41 3.25
CA GLY A 17 -17.49 -9.57 3.41
C GLY A 17 -17.73 -8.67 2.19
N GLY A 18 -16.68 -8.13 1.59
CA GLY A 18 -16.74 -7.37 0.36
C GLY A 18 -17.18 -8.21 -0.85
N ASP A 19 -16.66 -9.44 -0.96
CA ASP A 19 -17.04 -10.38 -2.02
C ASP A 19 -18.55 -10.68 -2.00
N VAL A 20 -19.09 -11.00 -0.83
CA VAL A 20 -20.51 -11.24 -0.66
C VAL A 20 -21.32 -9.97 -0.95
N LEU A 21 -20.83 -8.81 -0.52
CA LEU A 21 -21.51 -7.53 -0.70
C LEU A 21 -21.69 -7.18 -2.19
N VAL A 22 -20.65 -7.34 -3.02
CA VAL A 22 -20.79 -7.08 -4.46
C VAL A 22 -21.73 -8.06 -5.12
N ILE A 23 -21.69 -9.35 -4.75
CA ILE A 23 -22.60 -10.37 -5.29
C ILE A 23 -24.05 -10.03 -4.95
N GLU A 24 -24.38 -9.71 -3.70
CA GLU A 24 -25.74 -9.39 -3.29
C GLU A 24 -26.24 -8.07 -3.90
N SER A 25 -25.36 -7.08 -4.08
CA SER A 25 -25.70 -5.83 -4.79
C SER A 25 -26.10 -6.10 -6.25
N LEU A 26 -25.33 -6.91 -6.96
CA LEU A 26 -25.65 -7.29 -8.35
C LEU A 26 -26.90 -8.16 -8.45
N LYS A 27 -27.11 -9.10 -7.52
CA LYS A 27 -28.34 -9.90 -7.46
C LYS A 27 -29.58 -9.02 -7.23
N ALA A 28 -29.46 -7.97 -6.40
CA ALA A 28 -30.56 -7.03 -6.18
C ALA A 28 -30.92 -6.29 -7.46
N LEU A 29 -29.93 -5.79 -8.20
CA LEU A 29 -30.12 -5.11 -9.48
C LEU A 29 -30.68 -6.05 -10.56
N GLN A 30 -30.19 -7.28 -10.64
CA GLN A 30 -30.65 -8.27 -11.60
C GLN A 30 -32.13 -8.64 -11.39
N ARG A 31 -32.55 -8.82 -10.15
CA ARG A 31 -33.98 -9.10 -9.82
C ARG A 31 -34.92 -7.99 -10.31
N GLN A 32 -34.42 -6.76 -10.40
CA GLN A 32 -35.16 -5.60 -10.90
C GLN A 32 -34.93 -5.34 -12.41
N ARG A 33 -34.20 -6.22 -13.11
CA ARG A 33 -33.79 -6.05 -14.52
C ARG A 33 -33.07 -4.74 -14.81
N LEU A 34 -32.27 -4.26 -13.85
CA LEU A 34 -31.54 -3.00 -13.92
C LEU A 34 -30.09 -3.15 -14.45
N LEU A 35 -29.70 -4.36 -14.85
CA LEU A 35 -28.39 -4.64 -15.47
C LEU A 35 -28.46 -4.77 -16.99
N GLU A 36 -29.61 -4.53 -17.62
CA GLU A 36 -29.75 -4.57 -19.07
C GLU A 36 -28.94 -3.41 -19.71
N ASN A 37 -28.20 -3.72 -20.77
CA ASN A 37 -27.32 -2.78 -21.48
C ASN A 37 -26.15 -2.23 -20.62
N THR A 38 -25.70 -2.96 -19.64
CA THR A 38 -24.54 -2.64 -18.83
C THR A 38 -23.42 -3.67 -19.05
N SER A 39 -22.17 -3.22 -18.96
CA SER A 39 -20.99 -4.09 -18.98
C SER A 39 -20.33 -4.06 -17.60
N ILE A 40 -20.45 -5.15 -16.86
CA ILE A 40 -19.88 -5.29 -15.50
C ILE A 40 -19.02 -6.55 -15.47
N THR A 41 -17.77 -6.38 -15.10
CA THR A 41 -16.83 -7.47 -14.80
C THR A 41 -16.59 -7.51 -13.30
N VAL A 42 -16.87 -8.64 -12.68
CA VAL A 42 -16.47 -8.90 -11.28
C VAL A 42 -15.19 -9.72 -11.33
N TYR A 43 -14.13 -9.22 -10.69
CA TYR A 43 -12.84 -9.86 -10.67
C TYR A 43 -12.49 -10.24 -9.22
N PHE A 44 -12.40 -11.53 -8.93
CA PHE A 44 -11.96 -12.05 -7.64
C PHE A 44 -10.50 -12.46 -7.74
N MET A 45 -9.65 -11.87 -6.91
CA MET A 45 -8.23 -12.13 -6.85
C MET A 45 -7.94 -13.07 -5.68
N GLY A 46 -7.30 -14.20 -5.95
CA GLY A 46 -7.05 -15.22 -4.93
C GLY A 46 -5.67 -15.11 -4.28
N ASP A 47 -4.83 -14.15 -4.72
CA ASP A 47 -3.45 -13.98 -4.28
C ASP A 47 -3.13 -12.53 -3.86
N GLU A 48 -4.13 -11.77 -3.36
CA GLU A 48 -3.93 -10.37 -2.94
C GLU A 48 -2.92 -10.28 -1.80
N GLU A 49 -3.07 -11.10 -0.77
CA GLU A 49 -2.24 -11.12 0.44
C GLU A 49 -0.80 -11.62 0.19
N ASN A 50 -0.60 -12.38 -0.87
CA ASN A 50 0.70 -12.90 -1.26
C ASN A 50 0.78 -13.03 -2.79
N ALA A 51 0.93 -11.89 -3.43
CA ALA A 51 0.91 -11.78 -4.87
C ALA A 51 2.02 -12.61 -5.55
N GLY A 52 1.65 -13.37 -6.58
CA GLY A 52 2.58 -14.14 -7.40
C GLY A 52 3.60 -13.24 -8.10
N GLU A 53 4.84 -13.69 -8.15
CA GLU A 53 5.93 -12.99 -8.85
C GLU A 53 6.22 -13.63 -10.23
N PRO A 54 6.59 -12.84 -11.23
CA PRO A 54 6.64 -11.38 -11.22
C PRO A 54 5.22 -10.77 -11.29
N ARG A 55 4.96 -9.72 -10.53
CA ARG A 55 3.62 -9.08 -10.39
C ARG A 55 3.02 -8.62 -11.71
N ARG A 56 3.85 -8.24 -12.69
CA ARG A 56 3.37 -7.93 -14.05
C ARG A 56 2.64 -9.10 -14.73
N VAL A 57 2.91 -10.34 -14.31
CA VAL A 57 2.22 -11.55 -14.81
C VAL A 57 0.97 -11.81 -13.95
N SER A 58 1.11 -11.85 -12.63
CA SER A 58 -0.01 -12.13 -11.72
C SER A 58 -1.13 -11.09 -11.80
N ARG A 59 -0.82 -9.83 -12.13
CA ARG A 59 -1.79 -8.73 -12.30
C ARG A 59 -2.11 -8.41 -13.77
N GLY A 60 -1.49 -9.12 -14.74
CA GLY A 60 -1.61 -8.81 -16.16
C GLY A 60 -3.04 -8.91 -16.69
N ASP A 61 -3.72 -10.03 -16.45
CA ASP A 61 -5.11 -10.24 -16.88
C ASP A 61 -6.08 -9.22 -16.23
N PHE A 62 -5.89 -8.93 -14.96
CA PHE A 62 -6.67 -7.90 -14.25
C PHE A 62 -6.55 -6.53 -14.92
N ILE A 63 -5.31 -6.11 -15.20
CA ILE A 63 -5.03 -4.83 -15.86
C ILE A 63 -5.63 -4.79 -17.27
N ASP A 64 -5.50 -5.87 -18.05
CA ASP A 64 -5.98 -5.89 -19.43
C ASP A 64 -7.52 -5.91 -19.52
N ARG A 65 -8.20 -6.54 -18.56
CA ARG A 65 -9.65 -6.44 -18.44
C ARG A 65 -10.09 -5.05 -18.01
N ALA A 66 -9.44 -4.49 -17.02
CA ALA A 66 -9.75 -3.15 -16.52
C ALA A 66 -9.71 -2.08 -17.61
N LYS A 67 -8.75 -2.13 -18.54
CA LYS A 67 -8.66 -1.22 -19.70
C LYS A 67 -9.88 -1.22 -20.62
N GLN A 68 -10.80 -2.16 -20.46
CA GLN A 68 -12.04 -2.24 -21.26
C GLN A 68 -13.23 -1.60 -20.54
N HIS A 69 -13.00 -0.96 -19.39
CA HIS A 69 -14.01 -0.33 -18.55
C HIS A 69 -13.65 1.14 -18.27
N ASP A 70 -14.59 1.89 -17.72
CA ASP A 70 -14.45 3.32 -17.42
C ASP A 70 -14.13 3.55 -15.94
N VAL A 71 -14.58 2.66 -15.05
CA VAL A 71 -14.52 2.81 -13.59
C VAL A 71 -14.15 1.47 -12.95
N ALA A 72 -13.33 1.54 -11.90
CA ALA A 72 -13.08 0.42 -11.01
C ALA A 72 -13.59 0.69 -9.59
N LEU A 73 -14.33 -0.26 -9.04
CA LEU A 73 -14.83 -0.24 -7.67
C LEU A 73 -14.21 -1.40 -6.90
N ALA A 74 -13.50 -1.13 -5.80
CA ALA A 74 -12.95 -2.17 -4.94
C ALA A 74 -13.74 -2.28 -3.64
N PHE A 75 -13.95 -3.51 -3.22
CA PHE A 75 -14.76 -3.85 -2.06
C PHE A 75 -13.90 -4.28 -0.88
N GLU A 76 -12.71 -3.67 -0.77
CA GLU A 76 -11.86 -3.78 0.41
C GLU A 76 -12.55 -3.23 1.66
N SER A 77 -12.07 -3.61 2.82
CA SER A 77 -12.67 -3.25 4.10
C SER A 77 -12.92 -1.74 4.21
N ALA A 78 -14.13 -1.37 4.63
CA ALA A 78 -14.53 0.00 4.88
C ALA A 78 -14.09 0.45 6.28
N ALA A 79 -13.73 1.72 6.42
CA ALA A 79 -13.55 2.36 7.73
C ALA A 79 -14.88 2.83 8.34
N GLY A 80 -15.93 1.99 8.23
CA GLY A 80 -17.30 2.29 8.63
C GLY A 80 -18.21 2.72 7.48
N LEU A 81 -19.49 2.88 7.79
CA LEU A 81 -20.53 3.19 6.81
C LEU A 81 -20.28 4.50 6.05
N ASN A 82 -19.67 5.49 6.68
CA ASN A 82 -19.58 6.85 6.18
C ASN A 82 -18.19 7.20 5.59
N SER A 83 -17.35 6.20 5.32
CA SER A 83 -16.02 6.40 4.73
C SER A 83 -15.80 5.51 3.52
N VAL A 84 -15.09 6.05 2.51
CA VAL A 84 -14.58 5.34 1.32
C VAL A 84 -13.13 5.75 1.08
N ALA A 85 -12.44 5.14 0.13
CA ALA A 85 -11.08 5.50 -0.24
C ALA A 85 -11.00 5.94 -1.70
N ASP A 86 -10.70 7.21 -1.92
CA ASP A 86 -10.40 7.80 -3.23
C ASP A 86 -8.91 7.80 -3.55
N ALA A 87 -8.09 7.37 -2.58
CA ALA A 87 -6.65 7.27 -2.69
C ALA A 87 -6.08 6.12 -1.86
N ARG A 88 -5.01 5.50 -2.35
CA ARG A 88 -4.20 4.48 -1.66
C ARG A 88 -2.73 4.77 -1.86
N ARG A 89 -1.95 4.68 -0.79
CA ARG A 89 -0.50 4.80 -0.91
C ARG A 89 0.07 3.57 -1.58
N GLY A 90 1.03 3.79 -2.50
CA GLY A 90 1.85 2.74 -3.06
C GLY A 90 2.93 2.26 -2.09
N ALA A 91 3.57 1.15 -2.45
CA ALA A 91 4.63 0.51 -1.69
C ALA A 91 5.84 0.21 -2.58
N SER A 92 7.03 0.41 -2.05
CA SER A 92 8.30 0.09 -2.67
C SER A 92 9.31 -0.24 -1.57
N ASN A 93 10.31 -1.05 -1.91
CA ASN A 93 11.43 -1.31 -1.03
C ASN A 93 12.67 -0.53 -1.48
N TRP A 94 13.57 -0.25 -0.56
CA TRP A 94 14.90 0.29 -0.84
C TRP A 94 15.97 -0.47 -0.08
N LYS A 95 17.13 -0.62 -0.71
CA LYS A 95 18.32 -1.21 -0.13
C LYS A 95 19.52 -0.27 -0.30
N LEU A 96 20.11 0.14 0.80
CA LEU A 96 21.35 0.89 0.87
C LEU A 96 22.48 -0.07 1.19
N GLU A 97 23.51 -0.07 0.38
CA GLU A 97 24.77 -0.78 0.63
C GLU A 97 25.90 0.23 0.76
N VAL A 98 26.62 0.19 1.87
CA VAL A 98 27.77 1.06 2.15
C VAL A 98 29.01 0.22 2.33
N LYS A 99 30.09 0.62 1.66
CA LYS A 99 31.41 0.01 1.72
C LYS A 99 32.44 0.99 2.27
N ALA A 100 33.44 0.46 2.95
CA ALA A 100 34.58 1.21 3.44
C ALA A 100 35.82 0.31 3.51
N LYS A 101 37.02 0.93 3.63
CA LYS A 101 38.24 0.17 3.87
C LYS A 101 38.27 -0.31 5.32
N GLN A 102 38.40 -1.62 5.54
CA GLN A 102 38.64 -2.17 6.86
C GLN A 102 39.99 -1.72 7.39
N ALA A 103 40.04 -1.25 8.63
CA ALA A 103 41.23 -0.86 9.32
C ALA A 103 41.10 -1.01 10.85
N HIS A 104 42.17 -0.80 11.58
CA HIS A 104 42.11 -0.75 13.05
C HIS A 104 41.34 0.50 13.50
N SER A 105 40.53 0.37 14.57
CA SER A 105 39.62 1.44 15.06
C SER A 105 40.35 2.75 15.45
N SER A 106 41.64 2.69 15.81
CA SER A 106 42.44 3.91 16.07
C SER A 106 42.62 4.82 14.85
N GLY A 107 42.31 4.32 13.64
CA GLY A 107 42.31 5.09 12.38
C GLY A 107 41.01 5.86 12.11
N ILE A 108 39.97 5.68 12.91
CA ILE A 108 38.68 6.37 12.72
C ILE A 108 38.85 7.88 12.80
N PHE A 109 38.20 8.64 11.93
CA PHE A 109 38.31 10.11 11.76
C PHE A 109 39.67 10.64 11.29
N LYS A 110 40.62 9.76 10.96
CA LYS A 110 41.90 10.09 10.35
C LYS A 110 41.89 9.85 8.83
N GLY A 111 40.86 10.36 8.14
CA GLY A 111 40.64 10.16 6.71
C GLY A 111 39.78 8.94 6.38
N ALA A 112 39.20 8.27 7.38
CA ALA A 112 38.25 7.18 7.22
C ALA A 112 37.11 7.27 8.26
N TYR A 113 35.89 6.97 7.84
CA TYR A 113 34.72 7.00 8.72
C TYR A 113 34.10 5.62 8.93
N GLY A 114 34.33 4.69 8.01
CA GLY A 114 33.72 3.36 8.04
C GLY A 114 32.26 3.31 7.57
N SER A 115 31.83 2.13 7.20
CA SER A 115 30.51 1.93 6.57
C SER A 115 29.34 2.23 7.51
N ILE A 116 29.49 2.01 8.83
CA ILE A 116 28.42 2.23 9.80
C ILE A 116 28.12 3.73 9.98
N TYR A 117 29.15 4.57 10.14
CA TYR A 117 28.94 6.01 10.25
C TYR A 117 28.33 6.60 8.99
N GLU A 118 28.80 6.15 7.82
CA GLU A 118 28.23 6.62 6.55
C GLU A 118 26.77 6.19 6.38
N ALA A 119 26.45 4.94 6.65
CA ALA A 119 25.07 4.46 6.59
C ALA A 119 24.14 5.22 7.56
N ALA A 120 24.61 5.47 8.78
CA ALA A 120 23.87 6.25 9.78
C ALA A 120 23.63 7.70 9.32
N ARG A 121 24.66 8.37 8.73
CA ARG A 121 24.53 9.70 8.15
C ARG A 121 23.50 9.73 7.03
N ILE A 122 23.56 8.78 6.08
CA ILE A 122 22.65 8.69 4.95
C ILE A 122 21.23 8.52 5.43
N VAL A 123 20.96 7.54 6.31
CA VAL A 123 19.60 7.27 6.84
C VAL A 123 19.05 8.47 7.61
N ASN A 124 19.87 9.13 8.43
CA ASN A 124 19.45 10.34 9.12
C ASN A 124 19.19 11.50 8.14
N SER A 125 19.98 11.65 7.09
CA SER A 125 19.76 12.66 6.05
C SER A 125 18.46 12.40 5.27
N PHE A 126 18.06 11.14 5.03
CA PHE A 126 16.73 10.81 4.49
C PHE A 126 15.63 11.36 5.40
N ARG A 127 15.70 11.08 6.71
CA ARG A 127 14.75 11.60 7.68
C ARG A 127 14.68 13.13 7.64
N GLU A 128 15.80 13.82 7.67
CA GLU A 128 15.85 15.28 7.70
C GLU A 128 15.28 15.93 6.44
N LYS A 129 15.49 15.33 5.26
CA LYS A 129 15.09 15.92 3.98
C LYS A 129 13.68 15.52 3.53
N LEU A 130 13.18 14.37 3.96
CA LEU A 130 11.96 13.78 3.38
C LEU A 130 10.80 13.64 4.38
N SER A 131 11.06 13.63 5.71
CA SER A 131 10.03 13.28 6.70
C SER A 131 8.87 14.29 6.83
N THR A 132 9.01 15.47 6.27
CA THR A 132 7.96 16.52 6.31
C THR A 132 7.00 16.46 5.13
N GLN A 133 7.23 15.57 4.16
CA GLN A 133 6.34 15.44 3.01
C GLN A 133 5.07 14.68 3.41
N PRO A 134 3.87 15.21 3.13
CA PRO A 134 2.62 14.54 3.44
C PRO A 134 2.54 13.16 2.75
N TYR A 135 2.06 12.16 3.48
CA TYR A 135 1.84 10.78 3.00
C TYR A 135 3.09 10.02 2.53
N LEU A 136 4.27 10.64 2.59
CA LEU A 136 5.54 9.97 2.34
C LEU A 136 6.05 9.37 3.64
N THR A 137 6.23 8.06 3.67
CA THR A 137 6.87 7.39 4.79
C THR A 137 7.94 6.42 4.29
N PHE A 138 9.04 6.32 5.02
CA PHE A 138 10.11 5.39 4.73
C PHE A 138 10.72 4.94 6.05
N SER A 139 10.82 3.64 6.24
CA SER A 139 11.30 3.05 7.49
C SER A 139 12.47 2.11 7.21
N PRO A 140 13.63 2.33 7.85
CA PRO A 140 14.67 1.30 7.85
C PRO A 140 14.21 0.14 8.75
N ALA A 141 13.88 -0.99 8.10
CA ALA A 141 13.42 -2.19 8.79
C ALA A 141 14.55 -3.09 9.29
N LEU A 142 15.72 -3.04 8.60
CA LEU A 142 16.90 -3.79 8.96
C LEU A 142 18.14 -2.90 8.74
N PHE A 143 19.05 -2.88 9.72
CA PHE A 143 20.30 -2.16 9.67
C PHE A 143 21.40 -3.05 10.26
N ILE A 144 22.31 -3.56 9.42
CA ILE A 144 23.39 -4.45 9.84
C ILE A 144 24.73 -3.99 9.28
N GLY A 145 25.77 -3.99 10.11
CA GLY A 145 27.11 -3.54 9.69
C GLY A 145 28.21 -4.23 10.48
N GLY A 146 29.28 -4.61 9.79
CA GLY A 146 30.41 -5.31 10.39
C GLY A 146 31.45 -5.74 9.37
N THR A 147 32.25 -6.76 9.73
CA THR A 147 33.31 -7.33 8.88
C THR A 147 32.73 -8.28 7.84
N ASP A 148 31.93 -9.22 8.28
CA ASP A 148 31.22 -10.15 7.40
C ASP A 148 29.71 -9.96 7.60
N VAL A 149 29.06 -9.46 6.55
CA VAL A 149 27.64 -9.14 6.53
C VAL A 149 26.99 -9.98 5.45
N GLN A 150 26.12 -10.90 5.85
CA GLN A 150 25.24 -11.68 4.98
C GLN A 150 23.84 -11.12 5.05
N PHE A 151 23.18 -10.99 3.91
CA PHE A 151 21.85 -10.42 3.78
C PHE A 151 21.00 -11.22 2.81
N ASN A 152 19.75 -11.45 3.17
CA ASN A 152 18.72 -11.98 2.30
C ASN A 152 17.46 -11.12 2.46
N ASP A 153 16.80 -10.80 1.37
CA ASP A 153 15.56 -10.00 1.35
C ASP A 153 14.30 -10.87 1.43
N GLN A 154 14.39 -12.16 1.10
CA GLN A 154 13.27 -13.11 1.14
C GLN A 154 13.71 -14.48 1.71
N PRO A 155 13.42 -14.76 3.00
CA PRO A 155 12.86 -13.86 4.01
C PRO A 155 13.84 -12.76 4.41
N LEU A 156 13.32 -11.61 4.85
CA LEU A 156 14.16 -10.49 5.30
C LEU A 156 14.95 -10.88 6.54
N GLN A 157 16.22 -11.12 6.36
CA GLN A 157 17.12 -11.52 7.44
C GLN A 157 18.57 -11.12 7.14
N GLY A 158 19.37 -11.04 8.19
CA GLY A 158 20.79 -10.81 8.05
C GLY A 158 21.58 -11.33 9.22
N THR A 159 22.83 -11.74 8.94
CA THR A 159 23.79 -12.12 9.97
C THR A 159 25.04 -11.28 9.83
N VAL A 160 25.69 -11.01 10.97
CA VAL A 160 26.90 -10.18 11.00
C VAL A 160 27.89 -10.74 12.00
N THR A 161 29.17 -10.74 11.60
CA THR A 161 30.30 -10.94 12.52
C THR A 161 31.23 -9.75 12.43
N SER A 162 31.83 -9.37 13.56
CA SER A 162 32.77 -8.26 13.63
C SER A 162 33.68 -8.37 14.87
N LYS A 163 34.65 -7.47 14.97
CA LYS A 163 35.53 -7.27 16.13
C LYS A 163 35.41 -5.84 16.62
N ALA A 164 35.49 -5.62 17.94
CA ALA A 164 35.30 -4.31 18.52
C ALA A 164 36.36 -3.25 18.09
N ASN A 165 37.55 -3.70 17.71
CA ASN A 165 38.69 -2.84 17.40
C ASN A 165 38.94 -2.61 15.90
N ILE A 166 37.89 -2.71 15.07
CA ILE A 166 37.99 -2.45 13.62
C ILE A 166 37.04 -1.35 13.15
N ILE A 167 37.39 -0.76 12.01
CA ILE A 167 36.51 0.06 11.19
C ILE A 167 35.72 -0.91 10.30
N ALA A 168 34.40 -0.95 10.44
CA ALA A 168 33.54 -1.85 9.70
C ALA A 168 33.57 -1.58 8.20
N PRO A 169 33.87 -2.59 7.35
CA PRO A 169 33.97 -2.39 5.91
C PRO A 169 32.62 -2.43 5.18
N LYS A 170 31.57 -3.02 5.75
CA LYS A 170 30.28 -3.19 5.05
C LYS A 170 29.12 -2.92 5.98
N THR A 171 28.10 -2.20 5.45
CA THR A 171 26.81 -2.01 6.09
C THR A 171 25.73 -2.14 5.05
N ILE A 172 24.63 -2.84 5.39
CA ILE A 172 23.41 -2.93 4.59
C ILE A 172 22.27 -2.38 5.43
N VAL A 173 21.45 -1.53 4.80
CA VAL A 173 20.18 -1.08 5.34
C VAL A 173 19.10 -1.42 4.34
N PHE A 174 18.01 -2.00 4.81
CA PHE A 174 16.83 -2.31 4.01
C PHE A 174 15.60 -1.69 4.65
N GLY A 175 14.71 -1.14 3.82
CA GLY A 175 13.50 -0.50 4.31
C GLY A 175 12.40 -0.40 3.29
N ASP A 176 11.21 0.03 3.73
CA ASP A 176 10.08 0.33 2.87
C ASP A 176 10.01 1.82 2.52
N LEU A 177 9.25 2.13 1.48
CA LEU A 177 8.90 3.49 1.04
C LEU A 177 7.42 3.48 0.65
N ARG A 178 6.62 4.32 1.32
CA ARG A 178 5.21 4.54 1.02
C ARG A 178 5.01 5.93 0.46
N PHE A 179 4.20 6.05 -0.57
CA PHE A 179 4.01 7.28 -1.34
C PHE A 179 2.57 7.38 -1.86
N LEU A 180 2.08 8.59 -2.08
CA LEU A 180 0.72 8.84 -2.55
C LEU A 180 0.62 8.92 -4.08
N SER A 181 1.73 9.21 -4.77
CA SER A 181 1.78 9.23 -6.24
C SER A 181 3.13 8.74 -6.76
N GLU A 182 3.13 8.23 -7.98
CA GLU A 182 4.36 7.79 -8.66
C GLU A 182 5.37 8.94 -8.80
N GLU A 183 4.89 10.16 -9.02
CA GLU A 183 5.74 11.35 -9.06
C GLU A 183 6.39 11.64 -7.70
N GLN A 184 5.65 11.50 -6.59
CA GLN A 184 6.21 11.64 -5.25
C GLN A 184 7.28 10.56 -4.98
N LYS A 185 7.02 9.31 -5.41
CA LYS A 185 7.98 8.21 -5.33
C LYS A 185 9.30 8.56 -6.00
N GLU A 186 9.25 8.99 -7.26
CA GLU A 186 10.48 9.28 -8.01
C GLU A 186 11.22 10.50 -7.45
N ARG A 187 10.53 11.55 -7.04
CA ARG A 187 11.18 12.70 -6.36
C ARG A 187 11.87 12.28 -5.05
N ALA A 188 11.23 11.40 -4.27
CA ALA A 188 11.83 10.88 -3.04
C ALA A 188 13.08 10.04 -3.34
N ARG A 189 13.01 9.15 -4.33
CA ARG A 189 14.12 8.32 -4.80
C ARG A 189 15.29 9.16 -5.32
N ASP A 190 15.00 10.21 -6.08
CA ASP A 190 16.05 11.12 -6.58
C ASP A 190 16.75 11.86 -5.44
N THR A 191 15.98 12.30 -4.44
CA THR A 191 16.55 12.89 -3.23
C THR A 191 17.42 11.88 -2.47
N MET A 192 16.97 10.63 -2.33
CA MET A 192 17.76 9.57 -1.70
C MET A 192 19.05 9.29 -2.50
N ARG A 193 18.97 9.21 -3.84
CA ARG A 193 20.16 9.02 -4.70
C ARG A 193 21.16 10.16 -4.54
N MET A 194 20.71 11.42 -4.50
CA MET A 194 21.57 12.56 -4.28
C MET A 194 22.27 12.52 -2.93
N ILE A 195 21.57 12.14 -1.87
CA ILE A 195 22.14 12.01 -0.52
C ILE A 195 23.19 10.88 -0.49
N VAL A 196 22.92 9.77 -1.16
CA VAL A 196 23.83 8.62 -1.25
C VAL A 196 25.08 8.96 -2.07
N ALA A 197 24.96 9.78 -3.09
CA ALA A 197 26.09 10.20 -3.93
C ALA A 197 27.10 11.10 -3.21
N ASP A 198 26.71 11.77 -2.13
CA ASP A 198 27.60 12.59 -1.30
C ASP A 198 28.19 11.74 -0.16
N HIS A 199 29.41 11.24 -0.35
CA HIS A 199 30.07 10.28 0.54
C HIS A 199 31.00 10.93 1.55
N LEU A 200 31.06 10.34 2.74
CA LEU A 200 32.15 10.61 3.68
C LEU A 200 33.48 10.06 3.13
N PRO A 201 34.61 10.73 3.43
CA PRO A 201 35.94 10.28 2.97
C PRO A 201 36.21 8.80 3.30
N GLY A 202 36.66 8.05 2.30
CA GLY A 202 37.01 6.63 2.45
C GLY A 202 35.83 5.67 2.49
N THR A 203 34.63 6.15 2.11
CA THR A 203 33.43 5.33 1.94
C THR A 203 32.93 5.34 0.50
N ASP A 204 32.09 4.37 0.16
CA ASP A 204 31.33 4.27 -1.08
C ASP A 204 29.94 3.75 -0.73
N ALA A 205 28.91 4.26 -1.39
CA ALA A 205 27.53 3.86 -1.11
C ALA A 205 26.69 3.75 -2.38
N SER A 206 25.78 2.80 -2.38
CA SER A 206 24.80 2.62 -3.45
C SER A 206 23.41 2.35 -2.88
N ILE A 207 22.40 2.84 -3.57
CA ILE A 207 20.99 2.56 -3.23
C ILE A 207 20.27 1.96 -4.42
N SER A 208 19.49 0.93 -4.16
CA SER A 208 18.58 0.31 -5.13
C SER A 208 17.14 0.34 -4.62
N PHE A 209 16.20 0.28 -5.55
CA PHE A 209 14.76 0.30 -5.26
C PHE A 209 14.08 -0.84 -5.97
N GLU A 210 13.05 -1.39 -5.33
CA GLU A 210 12.19 -2.42 -5.89
C GLU A 210 10.74 -2.00 -5.74
N ASP A 211 10.00 -1.92 -6.86
CA ASP A 211 8.59 -1.57 -6.84
C ASP A 211 7.76 -2.77 -6.38
N ALA A 212 6.84 -2.53 -5.45
CA ALA A 212 5.90 -3.52 -4.96
C ALA A 212 4.49 -3.27 -5.49
N ILE A 213 3.76 -2.32 -4.94
CA ILE A 213 2.39 -1.99 -5.32
C ILE A 213 2.35 -0.52 -5.75
N PRO A 214 1.78 -0.18 -6.92
CA PRO A 214 1.64 1.21 -7.34
C PRO A 214 0.72 1.99 -6.41
N SER A 215 0.74 3.31 -6.51
CA SER A 215 -0.22 4.18 -5.81
C SER A 215 -1.53 4.32 -6.58
N MET A 216 -2.60 4.63 -5.86
CA MET A 216 -3.83 5.19 -6.38
C MET A 216 -3.93 6.63 -5.86
N PRO A 217 -3.42 7.62 -6.59
CA PRO A 217 -3.49 9.01 -6.15
C PRO A 217 -4.92 9.53 -6.23
N PRO A 218 -5.29 10.56 -5.44
CA PRO A 218 -6.57 11.23 -5.61
C PRO A 218 -6.62 11.92 -6.97
N THR A 219 -7.72 11.76 -7.67
CA THR A 219 -7.98 12.38 -8.99
C THR A 219 -9.35 13.06 -9.01
N PRO A 220 -9.60 13.99 -9.95
CA PRO A 220 -10.94 14.56 -10.13
C PRO A 220 -12.01 13.50 -10.46
N GLY A 221 -11.63 12.41 -11.13
CA GLY A 221 -12.51 11.28 -11.41
C GLY A 221 -12.86 10.51 -10.16
N ASN A 222 -11.86 10.17 -9.31
CA ASN A 222 -12.09 9.53 -8.03
C ASN A 222 -12.98 10.40 -7.12
N ASP A 223 -12.76 11.72 -7.06
CA ASP A 223 -13.61 12.66 -6.32
C ASP A 223 -15.07 12.66 -6.85
N SER A 224 -15.25 12.51 -8.15
CA SER A 224 -16.59 12.38 -8.73
C SER A 224 -17.28 11.08 -8.28
N LEU A 225 -16.55 9.98 -8.13
CA LEU A 225 -17.08 8.73 -7.58
C LEU A 225 -17.43 8.87 -6.09
N VAL A 226 -16.63 9.60 -5.30
CA VAL A 226 -16.97 9.93 -3.91
C VAL A 226 -18.28 10.72 -3.84
N LYS A 227 -18.45 11.74 -4.68
CA LYS A 227 -19.71 12.50 -4.74
C LYS A 227 -20.90 11.64 -5.11
N LEU A 228 -20.73 10.67 -6.00
CA LEU A 228 -21.79 9.78 -6.44
C LEU A 228 -22.18 8.79 -5.34
N VAL A 229 -21.24 8.20 -4.61
CA VAL A 229 -21.53 7.32 -3.48
C VAL A 229 -22.12 8.11 -2.31
N ASN A 230 -21.67 9.34 -2.07
CA ASN A 230 -22.27 10.23 -1.08
C ASN A 230 -23.73 10.52 -1.40
N ALA A 231 -24.04 10.92 -2.62
CA ALA A 231 -25.43 11.14 -3.06
C ALA A 231 -26.30 9.89 -2.89
N ALA A 232 -25.77 8.71 -3.23
CA ALA A 232 -26.48 7.44 -3.03
C ALA A 232 -26.75 7.16 -1.53
N SER A 233 -25.78 7.46 -0.66
CA SER A 233 -25.91 7.28 0.79
C SER A 233 -26.96 8.22 1.41
N VAL A 234 -26.92 9.50 1.03
CA VAL A 234 -27.85 10.53 1.50
C VAL A 234 -29.29 10.21 1.08
N ASP A 235 -29.49 9.86 -0.20
CA ASP A 235 -30.81 9.51 -0.72
C ASP A 235 -31.42 8.26 -0.05
N LEU A 236 -30.58 7.37 0.44
CA LEU A 236 -31.00 6.20 1.23
C LEU A 236 -31.19 6.51 2.74
N GLY A 237 -30.90 7.73 3.18
CA GLY A 237 -30.98 8.13 4.58
C GLY A 237 -29.88 7.55 5.47
N PHE A 238 -28.71 7.20 4.89
CA PHE A 238 -27.57 6.62 5.62
C PHE A 238 -26.53 7.64 6.07
N GLY A 239 -26.75 8.93 5.74
CA GLY A 239 -25.85 10.02 6.04
C GLY A 239 -24.78 10.26 4.98
N GLU A 240 -23.96 11.29 5.20
CA GLU A 240 -22.88 11.68 4.28
C GLU A 240 -21.75 10.67 4.28
N VAL A 241 -21.09 10.54 3.13
CA VAL A 241 -19.88 9.72 2.91
C VAL A 241 -18.75 10.62 2.46
N ASN A 242 -17.61 10.50 3.10
CA ASN A 242 -16.41 11.27 2.82
C ASN A 242 -15.22 10.35 2.53
N PRO A 243 -14.20 10.82 1.81
CA PRO A 243 -12.95 10.08 1.68
C PRO A 243 -12.24 9.99 3.03
N GLY A 244 -11.70 8.82 3.33
CA GLY A 244 -10.84 8.59 4.49
C GLY A 244 -9.42 9.10 4.24
N ASP A 245 -8.63 9.23 5.31
CA ASP A 245 -7.22 9.59 5.20
C ASP A 245 -6.42 8.46 4.53
N PRO A 246 -5.77 8.69 3.37
CA PRO A 246 -4.93 7.68 2.74
C PRO A 246 -3.72 7.28 3.58
N GLY A 247 -3.32 8.10 4.56
CA GLY A 247 -2.27 7.80 5.53
C GLY A 247 -2.60 6.62 6.46
N GLU A 248 -3.88 6.36 6.69
CA GLU A 248 -4.37 5.30 7.57
C GLU A 248 -4.63 3.98 6.82
N ARG A 249 -4.43 3.93 5.50
CA ARG A 249 -4.67 2.75 4.68
C ARG A 249 -3.40 2.21 4.05
N GLY A 250 -3.34 0.89 3.93
CA GLY A 250 -2.33 0.18 3.14
C GLY A 250 -2.52 0.36 1.63
N ALA A 251 -1.63 -0.22 0.85
CA ALA A 251 -1.81 -0.41 -0.58
C ALA A 251 -2.95 -1.41 -0.84
N GLY A 252 -3.46 -1.47 -2.07
CA GLY A 252 -4.50 -2.42 -2.47
C GLY A 252 -4.46 -2.67 -3.98
N ASP A 253 -5.00 -3.79 -4.41
CA ASP A 253 -4.90 -4.25 -5.80
C ASP A 253 -5.54 -3.30 -6.83
N ILE A 254 -6.55 -2.50 -6.44
CA ILE A 254 -7.13 -1.46 -7.30
C ILE A 254 -6.07 -0.46 -7.82
N SER A 255 -4.98 -0.27 -7.08
CA SER A 255 -3.89 0.62 -7.47
C SER A 255 -3.20 0.20 -8.78
N TYR A 256 -3.23 -1.09 -9.16
CA TYR A 256 -2.67 -1.53 -10.44
C TYR A 256 -3.43 -0.98 -11.66
N VAL A 257 -4.68 -0.61 -11.48
CA VAL A 257 -5.54 -0.11 -12.56
C VAL A 257 -5.78 1.40 -12.49
N ALA A 258 -5.41 2.05 -11.40
CA ALA A 258 -5.68 3.47 -11.11
C ALA A 258 -5.10 4.45 -12.15
N LYS A 259 -4.09 4.05 -12.92
CA LYS A 259 -3.55 4.87 -14.02
C LYS A 259 -4.38 4.80 -15.31
N TYR A 260 -5.38 3.92 -15.37
CA TYR A 260 -6.20 3.70 -16.56
C TYR A 260 -7.66 4.07 -16.35
N LEU A 261 -8.14 4.08 -15.11
CA LEU A 261 -9.54 4.20 -14.73
C LEU A 261 -9.71 5.17 -13.57
N ASP A 262 -10.91 5.73 -13.45
CA ASP A 262 -11.35 6.33 -12.19
C ASP A 262 -11.64 5.22 -11.16
N CYS A 263 -11.16 5.38 -9.96
CA CYS A 263 -11.14 4.33 -8.96
C CYS A 263 -11.78 4.78 -7.63
N LEU A 264 -12.55 3.90 -7.03
CA LEU A 264 -13.05 4.07 -5.66
C LEU A 264 -12.93 2.76 -4.89
N ASP A 265 -12.39 2.84 -3.69
CA ASP A 265 -12.17 1.68 -2.81
C ASP A 265 -12.81 1.86 -1.44
N GLY A 266 -12.71 0.84 -0.57
CA GLY A 266 -13.31 0.86 0.74
C GLY A 266 -14.85 0.75 0.71
N LEU A 267 -15.39 0.10 -0.31
CA LEU A 267 -16.84 -0.14 -0.46
C LEU A 267 -17.31 -1.41 0.25
N GLY A 268 -16.39 -2.21 0.77
CA GLY A 268 -16.65 -3.48 1.43
C GLY A 268 -17.25 -3.37 2.82
N ALA A 269 -17.12 -4.44 3.58
CA ALA A 269 -17.64 -4.51 4.94
C ALA A 269 -16.80 -3.73 5.94
N SER A 270 -17.38 -3.32 7.05
CA SER A 270 -16.68 -2.80 8.20
C SER A 270 -16.47 -3.87 9.27
N GLY A 271 -15.37 -3.81 9.97
CA GLY A 271 -15.01 -4.76 11.00
C GLY A 271 -13.74 -4.37 11.75
N LYS A 272 -13.13 -5.34 12.44
CA LYS A 272 -11.89 -5.15 13.20
C LYS A 272 -11.02 -6.39 13.10
N GLY A 273 -9.70 -6.20 13.30
CA GLY A 273 -8.76 -7.29 13.48
C GLY A 273 -8.36 -7.99 12.18
N ALA A 274 -8.40 -7.31 11.02
CA ALA A 274 -7.80 -7.80 9.79
C ALA A 274 -6.35 -8.25 10.03
N HIS A 275 -5.92 -9.34 9.38
CA HIS A 275 -4.60 -9.97 9.53
C HIS A 275 -4.28 -10.51 10.93
N ALA A 276 -5.28 -10.63 11.82
CA ALA A 276 -5.09 -11.12 13.18
C ALA A 276 -6.13 -12.17 13.59
N PRO A 277 -5.81 -13.07 14.54
CA PRO A 277 -6.81 -13.95 15.12
C PRO A 277 -7.96 -13.18 15.77
N GLY A 278 -9.19 -13.63 15.54
CA GLY A 278 -10.38 -12.97 16.10
C GLY A 278 -10.94 -11.85 15.24
N GLU A 279 -10.61 -11.82 13.98
CA GLU A 279 -11.18 -10.88 13.00
C GLU A 279 -12.72 -10.92 13.02
N THR A 280 -13.33 -9.74 12.94
CA THR A 280 -14.79 -9.55 13.04
C THR A 280 -15.34 -8.70 11.91
N ILE A 281 -16.63 -8.92 11.60
CA ILE A 281 -17.42 -8.12 10.65
C ILE A 281 -18.66 -7.55 11.36
N ASN A 282 -19.01 -6.31 11.04
CA ASN A 282 -20.22 -5.64 11.51
C ASN A 282 -21.41 -5.95 10.57
N LEU A 283 -22.30 -6.79 11.01
CA LEU A 283 -23.49 -7.19 10.24
C LEU A 283 -24.61 -6.17 10.29
N SER A 284 -24.63 -5.23 11.25
CA SER A 284 -25.69 -4.21 11.36
C SER A 284 -25.65 -3.19 10.21
N GLU A 285 -24.47 -2.92 9.67
CA GLU A 285 -24.27 -2.01 8.53
C GLU A 285 -24.41 -2.73 7.18
N TYR A 286 -24.26 -4.03 7.15
CA TYR A 286 -24.15 -4.83 5.94
C TYR A 286 -25.33 -4.63 4.94
N PRO A 287 -26.60 -4.66 5.35
CA PRO A 287 -27.73 -4.38 4.45
C PRO A 287 -27.71 -2.95 3.88
N LYS A 288 -27.17 -1.99 4.62
CA LYS A 288 -27.04 -0.59 4.15
C LYS A 288 -25.96 -0.49 3.09
N LEU A 289 -24.82 -1.15 3.30
CA LEU A 289 -23.72 -1.21 2.34
C LEU A 289 -24.15 -1.86 1.03
N ILE A 290 -24.90 -2.97 1.06
CA ILE A 290 -25.47 -3.62 -0.13
C ILE A 290 -26.39 -2.65 -0.91
N LYS A 291 -27.33 -1.98 -0.23
CA LYS A 291 -28.24 -1.02 -0.86
C LYS A 291 -27.50 0.15 -1.50
N ARG A 292 -26.51 0.72 -0.78
CA ARG A 292 -25.71 1.83 -1.27
C ARG A 292 -24.89 1.42 -2.51
N SER A 293 -24.24 0.26 -2.47
CA SER A 293 -23.45 -0.24 -3.59
C SER A 293 -24.33 -0.57 -4.79
N ALA A 294 -25.50 -1.15 -4.60
CA ALA A 294 -26.44 -1.36 -5.67
C ALA A 294 -26.90 -0.05 -6.32
N LEU A 295 -27.24 0.98 -5.52
CA LEU A 295 -27.62 2.29 -6.06
C LEU A 295 -26.45 3.02 -6.75
N LEU A 296 -25.24 2.90 -6.22
CA LEU A 296 -24.01 3.42 -6.85
C LEU A 296 -23.82 2.78 -8.24
N ILE A 297 -23.83 1.45 -8.31
CA ILE A 297 -23.65 0.71 -9.57
C ILE A 297 -24.75 1.09 -10.56
N TYR A 298 -25.99 1.19 -10.11
CA TYR A 298 -27.11 1.63 -10.97
C TYR A 298 -26.87 3.01 -11.58
N ARG A 299 -26.39 3.98 -10.78
CA ARG A 299 -26.13 5.33 -11.23
C ARG A 299 -24.94 5.44 -12.20
N LEU A 300 -23.93 4.62 -12.00
CA LEU A 300 -22.76 4.55 -12.87
C LEU A 300 -23.04 3.96 -14.25
N THR A 301 -24.13 3.19 -14.36
CA THR A 301 -24.46 2.45 -15.58
C THR A 301 -25.65 3.06 -16.34
N ARG A 302 -26.01 4.34 -16.09
CA ARG A 302 -27.13 5.04 -16.74
C ARG A 302 -26.76 6.40 -17.40
#